data_7a6ed09d6226d6453a38ad24806ca4d9
#
_entry.id   7a6ed09d6226d6453a38ad24806ca4d9
#
_cell.length_a   1.000
_cell.length_b   1.000
_cell.length_c   1.000
_cell.angle_alpha   90.00
_cell.angle_beta   90.00
_cell.angle_gamma   90.00
#
_symmetry.space_group_name_H-M   'P 1'
#
loop_
_entity.id
_entity.type
_entity.pdbx_description
1 polymer ?
#
loop_
_entity_poly.entity_id
_entity_poly.type
_entity_poly.pdbx_seq_one_letter_code
_entity_poly.pdbx_strand_id
1 'polypeptide(L)'
;ADHIINGNKHDNFWEMGDTGPCGPCSEIHVDSRTPEEKAQVPGRELVNKDNPQVIEIWNIVFMQYNRKADGSLEPLPMHVIDTGMGFERLVRMLQDKHSNYDTDIFQPIIKEIEAISGKKYGFTTPTGENGEGKDEQEKIDIAMRVCADHLRAVAFSIADGQLPSNAKA
;
A
#
# COMPACT_ATOMS: atom_id res chain seq x y z
N ALA A 1 0.25 20.01 16.81
CA ALA A 1 1.24 20.49 15.85
C ALA A 1 2.22 19.38 15.41
N ASP A 2 2.54 18.45 16.32
CA ASP A 2 3.58 17.42 16.07
C ASP A 2 3.15 16.33 15.08
N HIS A 3 1.86 16.21 14.82
CA HIS A 3 1.29 15.27 13.85
C HIS A 3 1.02 15.88 12.45
N ILE A 4 1.45 17.12 12.22
CA ILE A 4 1.38 17.76 10.91
C ILE A 4 2.81 17.96 10.40
N ILE A 5 3.09 17.37 9.24
CA ILE A 5 4.41 17.39 8.63
C ILE A 5 4.28 18.04 7.26
N ASN A 6 5.15 18.97 6.95
CA ASN A 6 5.23 19.54 5.61
C ASN A 6 5.95 18.54 4.69
N GLY A 7 5.29 18.15 3.61
CA GLY A 7 5.90 17.37 2.54
C GLY A 7 6.58 18.25 1.48
N ASN A 8 7.17 17.59 0.52
CA ASN A 8 7.79 18.19 -0.65
C ASN A 8 7.06 17.73 -1.94
N LYS A 9 7.49 18.22 -3.09
CA LYS A 9 6.85 17.86 -4.37
C LYS A 9 6.97 16.36 -4.68
N HIS A 10 8.03 15.70 -4.26
CA HIS A 10 8.22 14.27 -4.50
C HIS A 10 7.17 13.44 -3.78
N ASP A 11 6.88 13.78 -2.51
CA ASP A 11 5.97 13.01 -1.68
C ASP A 11 4.51 13.50 -1.78
N ASN A 12 4.30 14.81 -2.00
CA ASN A 12 2.98 15.43 -1.93
C ASN A 12 2.56 16.13 -3.24
N PHE A 13 2.85 15.52 -4.38
CA PHE A 13 2.31 15.91 -5.68
C PHE A 13 1.95 14.65 -6.48
N TRP A 14 0.67 14.38 -6.62
CA TRP A 14 0.17 13.22 -7.33
C TRP A 14 0.02 13.50 -8.82
N GLU A 15 0.39 12.55 -9.64
CA GLU A 15 0.29 12.57 -11.09
C GLU A 15 -0.33 11.27 -11.60
N MET A 16 -1.29 11.37 -12.51
CA MET A 16 -1.95 10.20 -13.10
C MET A 16 -0.98 9.33 -13.93
N GLY A 17 0.03 9.98 -14.50
CA GLY A 17 1.06 9.37 -15.34
C GLY A 17 1.88 10.45 -16.02
N ASP A 18 2.49 10.12 -17.15
CA ASP A 18 3.29 11.07 -17.92
C ASP A 18 2.47 12.27 -18.41
N THR A 19 1.17 12.08 -18.61
CA THR A 19 0.19 13.11 -18.98
C THR A 19 -1.11 12.88 -18.23
N GLY A 20 -1.90 13.94 -18.04
CA GLY A 20 -3.22 13.85 -17.42
C GLY A 20 -3.38 14.72 -16.17
N PRO A 21 -4.50 14.58 -15.47
CA PRO A 21 -4.79 15.34 -14.26
C PRO A 21 -3.72 15.12 -13.20
N CYS A 22 -3.38 16.19 -12.48
CA CYS A 22 -2.40 16.17 -11.40
C CYS A 22 -2.61 17.34 -10.43
N GLY A 23 -1.98 17.24 -9.27
CA GLY A 23 -2.04 18.31 -8.28
C GLY A 23 -1.38 17.94 -6.96
N PRO A 24 -1.21 18.93 -6.06
CA PRO A 24 -0.69 18.66 -4.74
C PRO A 24 -1.62 17.73 -3.96
N CYS A 25 -1.04 16.93 -3.07
CA CYS A 25 -1.81 16.03 -2.22
C CYS A 25 -1.43 16.15 -0.75
N SER A 26 -2.31 15.64 0.10
CA SER A 26 -2.08 15.42 1.52
C SER A 26 -2.31 13.97 1.85
N GLU A 27 -1.54 13.42 2.77
CA GLU A 27 -1.60 12.02 3.15
C GLU A 27 -1.93 11.86 4.63
N ILE A 28 -2.66 10.81 4.96
CA ILE A 28 -2.86 10.38 6.34
C ILE A 28 -2.05 9.11 6.56
N HIS A 29 -1.12 9.19 7.48
CA HIS A 29 -0.29 8.06 7.91
C HIS A 29 -0.69 7.59 9.29
N VAL A 30 -0.57 6.30 9.53
CA VAL A 30 -0.78 5.68 10.84
C VAL A 30 0.50 4.99 11.28
N ASP A 31 0.89 5.25 12.52
CA ASP A 31 1.99 4.56 13.20
C ASP A 31 1.40 3.46 14.09
N SER A 32 1.57 2.20 13.69
CA SER A 32 1.08 1.02 14.38
C SER A 32 2.11 0.38 15.31
N ARG A 33 3.27 1.02 15.50
CA ARG A 33 4.33 0.53 16.41
C ARG A 33 3.90 0.59 17.88
N THR A 34 4.63 -0.14 18.70
CA THR A 34 4.41 -0.13 20.16
C THR A 34 4.75 1.23 20.78
N PRO A 35 4.22 1.56 21.98
CA PRO A 35 4.58 2.78 22.67
C PRO A 35 6.07 2.94 22.93
N GLU A 36 6.77 1.84 23.19
CA GLU A 36 8.22 1.79 23.43
C GLU A 36 9.01 2.17 22.17
N GLU A 37 8.63 1.63 21.03
CA GLU A 37 9.25 1.97 19.74
C GLU A 37 9.00 3.42 19.34
N LYS A 38 7.78 3.92 19.60
CA LYS A 38 7.42 5.34 19.38
C LYS A 38 8.21 6.30 20.27
N ALA A 39 8.54 5.87 21.49
CA ALA A 39 9.37 6.66 22.41
C ALA A 39 10.84 6.73 21.98
N GLN A 40 11.34 5.70 21.28
CA GLN A 40 12.71 5.67 20.77
C GLN A 40 12.87 6.54 19.52
N VAL A 41 11.93 6.41 18.56
CA VAL A 41 11.94 7.17 17.31
C VAL A 41 10.53 7.70 17.05
N PRO A 42 10.31 9.00 17.06
CA PRO A 42 9.01 9.58 16.76
C PRO A 42 8.50 9.16 15.37
N GLY A 43 7.21 8.82 15.25
CA GLY A 43 6.61 8.36 13.99
C GLY A 43 6.79 9.34 12.83
N ARG A 44 6.79 10.65 13.13
CA ARG A 44 7.03 11.70 12.12
C ARG A 44 8.35 11.57 11.36
N GLU A 45 9.36 10.95 11.97
CA GLU A 45 10.67 10.73 11.35
C GLU A 45 10.69 9.56 10.39
N LEU A 46 9.65 8.70 10.47
CA LEU A 46 9.51 7.48 9.68
C LEU A 46 8.47 7.58 8.57
N VAL A 47 7.76 8.70 8.47
CA VAL A 47 6.82 8.97 7.37
C VAL A 47 7.60 8.99 6.05
N ASN A 48 7.11 8.23 5.06
CA ASN A 48 7.74 8.07 3.73
C ASN A 48 9.22 7.60 3.79
N LYS A 49 9.52 6.72 4.76
CA LYS A 49 10.84 6.08 4.95
C LYS A 49 10.79 4.55 4.86
N ASP A 50 9.82 4.01 4.12
CA ASP A 50 9.64 2.57 3.92
C ASP A 50 9.48 1.75 5.22
N ASN A 51 9.03 2.40 6.30
CA ASN A 51 8.79 1.69 7.55
C ASN A 51 7.47 0.91 7.45
N PRO A 52 7.48 -0.44 7.64
CA PRO A 52 6.29 -1.27 7.45
C PRO A 52 5.20 -1.05 8.49
N GLN A 53 5.48 -0.32 9.57
CA GLN A 53 4.54 0.00 10.64
C GLN A 53 4.12 1.49 10.66
N VAL A 54 4.73 2.34 9.82
CA VAL A 54 4.35 3.75 9.65
C VAL A 54 3.91 3.94 8.21
N ILE A 55 2.64 3.72 7.96
CA ILE A 55 2.11 3.58 6.60
C ILE A 55 1.06 4.62 6.27
N GLU A 56 1.07 5.07 5.03
CA GLU A 56 -0.01 5.83 4.44
C GLU A 56 -1.26 4.95 4.35
N ILE A 57 -2.40 5.46 4.81
CA ILE A 57 -3.72 4.82 4.67
C ILE A 57 -4.65 5.58 3.75
N TRP A 58 -4.43 6.88 3.55
CA TRP A 58 -5.32 7.73 2.76
C TRP A 58 -4.54 8.83 2.08
N ASN A 59 -4.74 8.99 0.75
CA ASN A 59 -4.23 10.10 -0.04
C ASN A 59 -5.39 10.98 -0.49
N ILE A 60 -5.25 12.29 -0.35
CA ILE A 60 -6.23 13.32 -0.70
C ILE A 60 -5.58 14.24 -1.73
N VAL A 61 -5.99 14.14 -2.98
CA VAL A 61 -5.40 14.86 -4.10
C VAL A 61 -6.24 16.08 -4.46
N PHE A 62 -5.60 17.24 -4.50
CA PHE A 62 -6.20 18.50 -4.95
C PHE A 62 -5.89 18.67 -6.45
N MET A 63 -6.74 18.12 -7.31
CA MET A 63 -6.61 18.19 -8.77
C MET A 63 -6.75 19.64 -9.25
N GLN A 64 -5.66 20.22 -9.69
CA GLN A 64 -5.58 21.62 -10.11
C GLN A 64 -5.06 21.78 -11.53
N TYR A 65 -4.33 20.80 -12.04
CA TYR A 65 -3.60 20.90 -13.30
C TYR A 65 -3.82 19.68 -14.18
N ASN A 66 -3.59 19.89 -15.47
CA ASN A 66 -3.41 18.83 -16.48
C ASN A 66 -1.96 18.88 -16.98
N ARG A 67 -1.22 17.79 -16.82
CA ARG A 67 0.13 17.65 -17.36
C ARG A 67 0.06 17.33 -18.84
N LYS A 68 0.76 18.10 -19.67
CA LYS A 68 0.91 17.88 -21.11
C LYS A 68 2.14 17.04 -21.44
N ALA A 69 2.22 16.55 -22.69
CA ALA A 69 3.33 15.72 -23.15
C ALA A 69 4.69 16.44 -23.14
N ASP A 70 4.70 17.77 -23.18
CA ASP A 70 5.90 18.59 -23.04
C ASP A 70 6.31 18.84 -21.57
N GLY A 71 5.56 18.26 -20.62
CA GLY A 71 5.78 18.41 -19.18
C GLY A 71 5.18 19.68 -18.57
N SER A 72 4.58 20.56 -19.36
CA SER A 72 3.92 21.77 -18.86
C SER A 72 2.65 21.45 -18.10
N LEU A 73 2.31 22.29 -17.13
CA LEU A 73 1.09 22.18 -16.33
C LEU A 73 0.09 23.24 -16.76
N GLU A 74 -1.07 22.83 -17.23
CA GLU A 74 -2.18 23.71 -17.57
C GLU A 74 -3.23 23.66 -16.46
N PRO A 75 -3.68 24.82 -15.93
CA PRO A 75 -4.74 24.82 -14.93
C PRO A 75 -6.02 24.16 -15.45
N LEU A 76 -6.64 23.35 -14.60
CA LEU A 76 -7.95 22.78 -14.90
C LEU A 76 -9.03 23.87 -14.79
N PRO A 77 -10.09 23.79 -15.61
CA PRO A 77 -11.18 24.75 -15.56
C PRO A 77 -11.97 24.72 -14.24
N MET A 78 -11.87 23.62 -13.52
CA MET A 78 -12.48 23.43 -12.21
C MET A 78 -11.52 22.64 -11.32
N HIS A 79 -11.33 23.11 -10.09
CA HIS A 79 -10.60 22.34 -9.09
C HIS A 79 -11.51 21.29 -8.46
N VAL A 80 -11.02 20.08 -8.37
CA VAL A 80 -11.71 18.95 -7.75
C VAL A 80 -10.82 18.25 -6.75
N ILE A 81 -11.40 17.54 -5.81
CA ILE A 81 -10.69 16.68 -4.88
C ILE A 81 -10.95 15.25 -5.30
N ASP A 82 -9.88 14.51 -5.51
CA ASP A 82 -9.91 13.07 -5.67
C ASP A 82 -9.24 12.41 -4.47
N THR A 83 -9.65 11.21 -4.11
CA THR A 83 -9.14 10.58 -2.90
C THR A 83 -9.03 9.07 -3.09
N GLY A 84 -7.92 8.51 -2.61
CA GLY A 84 -7.66 7.08 -2.56
C GLY A 84 -7.36 6.62 -1.15
N MET A 85 -8.13 5.67 -0.64
CA MET A 85 -7.89 5.04 0.66
C MET A 85 -7.55 3.56 0.45
N GLY A 86 -6.42 3.12 1.02
CA GLY A 86 -6.00 1.73 0.96
C GLY A 86 -6.92 0.84 1.79
N PHE A 87 -7.80 0.08 1.12
CA PHE A 87 -8.77 -0.78 1.80
C PHE A 87 -8.10 -1.76 2.77
N GLU A 88 -7.10 -2.50 2.30
CA GLU A 88 -6.37 -3.48 3.11
C GLU A 88 -5.57 -2.82 4.24
N ARG A 89 -4.98 -1.66 3.97
CA ARG A 89 -4.26 -0.88 4.99
C ARG A 89 -5.21 -0.39 6.09
N LEU A 90 -6.39 0.10 5.71
CA LEU A 90 -7.40 0.52 6.67
C LEU A 90 -7.91 -0.65 7.52
N VAL A 91 -8.25 -1.79 6.90
CA VAL A 91 -8.72 -2.98 7.62
C VAL A 91 -7.65 -3.50 8.57
N ARG A 92 -6.38 -3.50 8.16
CA ARG A 92 -5.25 -3.84 9.01
C ARG A 92 -5.22 -3.01 10.29
N MET A 93 -5.40 -1.68 10.17
CA MET A 93 -5.42 -0.78 11.33
C MET A 93 -6.63 -1.04 12.23
N LEU A 94 -7.81 -1.24 11.64
CA LEU A 94 -9.04 -1.49 12.39
C LEU A 94 -9.03 -2.84 13.13
N GLN A 95 -8.32 -3.83 12.60
CA GLN A 95 -8.17 -5.15 13.20
C GLN A 95 -6.91 -5.28 14.07
N ASP A 96 -6.16 -4.21 14.28
CA ASP A 96 -4.91 -4.21 15.04
C ASP A 96 -3.93 -5.31 14.59
N LYS A 97 -3.66 -5.38 13.27
CA LYS A 97 -2.76 -6.36 12.66
C LYS A 97 -1.45 -5.71 12.21
N HIS A 98 -0.37 -6.52 12.21
CA HIS A 98 0.95 -6.07 11.78
C HIS A 98 1.17 -6.20 10.26
N SER A 99 0.33 -6.97 9.57
CA SER A 99 0.36 -7.14 8.11
C SER A 99 -1.05 -7.13 7.54
N ASN A 100 -1.21 -6.63 6.32
CA ASN A 100 -2.47 -6.72 5.58
C ASN A 100 -2.93 -8.18 5.42
N TYR A 101 -1.97 -9.10 5.29
CA TYR A 101 -2.22 -10.53 5.11
C TYR A 101 -2.69 -11.25 6.38
N ASP A 102 -2.55 -10.62 7.55
CA ASP A 102 -3.00 -11.17 8.83
C ASP A 102 -4.47 -10.84 9.13
N THR A 103 -5.11 -10.09 8.23
CA THR A 103 -6.52 -9.71 8.34
C THR A 103 -7.46 -10.83 7.86
N ASP A 104 -8.73 -10.71 8.19
CA ASP A 104 -9.78 -11.63 7.74
C ASP A 104 -10.00 -11.63 6.22
N ILE A 105 -9.48 -10.62 5.51
CA ILE A 105 -9.50 -10.58 4.05
C ILE A 105 -8.66 -11.69 3.44
N PHE A 106 -7.45 -11.93 3.97
CA PHE A 106 -6.49 -12.86 3.40
C PHE A 106 -6.39 -14.20 4.15
N GLN A 107 -6.67 -14.21 5.44
CA GLN A 107 -6.50 -15.40 6.27
C GLN A 107 -7.30 -16.64 5.78
N PRO A 108 -8.52 -16.52 5.25
CA PRO A 108 -9.21 -17.67 4.67
C PRO A 108 -8.45 -18.28 3.48
N ILE A 109 -7.90 -17.46 2.60
CA ILE A 109 -7.12 -17.89 1.43
C ILE A 109 -5.80 -18.55 1.89
N ILE A 110 -5.11 -17.93 2.84
CA ILE A 110 -3.86 -18.47 3.39
C ILE A 110 -4.09 -19.84 4.04
N LYS A 111 -5.19 -20.04 4.76
CA LYS A 111 -5.56 -21.33 5.35
C LYS A 111 -5.76 -22.42 4.29
N GLU A 112 -6.37 -22.11 3.17
CA GLU A 112 -6.49 -23.05 2.05
C GLU A 112 -5.13 -23.37 1.43
N ILE A 113 -4.26 -22.37 1.29
CA ILE A 113 -2.88 -22.59 0.82
C ILE A 113 -2.11 -23.50 1.80
N GLU A 114 -2.27 -23.31 3.11
CA GLU A 114 -1.71 -24.22 4.13
C GLU A 114 -2.20 -25.66 3.94
N ALA A 115 -3.51 -25.83 3.75
CA ALA A 115 -4.11 -27.15 3.57
C ALA A 115 -3.60 -27.88 2.31
N ILE A 116 -3.44 -27.14 1.21
CA ILE A 116 -2.97 -27.69 -0.07
C ILE A 116 -1.47 -27.98 -0.03
N SER A 117 -0.66 -27.06 0.52
CA SER A 117 0.80 -27.14 0.49
C SER A 117 1.40 -28.00 1.62
N GLY A 118 0.66 -28.23 2.70
CA GLY A 118 1.18 -28.84 3.93
C GLY A 118 2.15 -27.98 4.71
N LYS A 119 2.36 -26.71 4.29
CA LYS A 119 3.20 -25.73 4.99
C LYS A 119 2.34 -24.90 5.94
N LYS A 120 3.00 -24.23 6.90
CA LYS A 120 2.32 -23.36 7.87
C LYS A 120 2.73 -21.92 7.68
N TYR A 121 1.76 -21.03 7.81
CA TYR A 121 1.98 -19.57 7.84
C TYR A 121 2.45 -19.14 9.23
N GLY A 122 3.60 -18.51 9.32
CA GLY A 122 4.26 -18.17 10.59
C GLY A 122 4.04 -16.73 11.06
N PHE A 123 3.28 -15.91 10.33
CA PHE A 123 3.04 -14.49 10.63
C PHE A 123 4.33 -13.66 10.75
N THR A 124 5.39 -14.03 10.01
CA THR A 124 6.66 -13.32 10.05
C THR A 124 6.56 -11.94 9.39
N THR A 125 7.39 -11.00 9.86
CA THR A 125 7.61 -9.73 9.17
C THR A 125 8.84 -9.87 8.28
N PRO A 126 8.77 -9.56 6.97
CA PRO A 126 9.92 -9.61 6.10
C PRO A 126 11.06 -8.71 6.59
N THR A 127 12.24 -9.26 6.74
CA THR A 127 13.44 -8.56 7.23
C THR A 127 14.50 -8.37 6.16
N GLY A 128 14.33 -8.97 4.98
CA GLY A 128 15.21 -8.82 3.82
C GLY A 128 15.05 -7.48 3.11
N GLU A 129 16.09 -7.02 2.44
CA GLU A 129 16.00 -5.92 1.50
C GLU A 129 15.02 -6.31 0.37
N ASN A 130 14.19 -5.36 -0.08
CA ASN A 130 13.15 -5.58 -1.09
C ASN A 130 12.09 -6.65 -0.70
N GLY A 131 11.91 -6.93 0.60
CA GLY A 131 10.94 -7.92 1.07
C GLY A 131 11.37 -9.38 0.87
N GLU A 132 12.64 -9.63 0.61
CA GLU A 132 13.18 -10.98 0.54
C GLU A 132 13.30 -11.61 1.93
N GLY A 133 12.79 -12.85 2.07
CA GLY A 133 12.88 -13.61 3.31
C GLY A 133 14.32 -14.12 3.57
N LYS A 134 14.79 -13.98 4.81
CA LYS A 134 16.13 -14.43 5.22
C LYS A 134 16.15 -15.88 5.65
N ASP A 135 15.12 -16.33 6.34
CA ASP A 135 14.99 -17.70 6.79
C ASP A 135 13.93 -18.49 6.01
N GLU A 136 13.84 -19.78 6.25
CA GLU A 136 12.90 -20.67 5.52
C GLU A 136 11.43 -20.35 5.83
N GLN A 137 11.09 -20.00 7.07
CA GLN A 137 9.73 -19.64 7.43
C GLN A 137 9.30 -18.33 6.81
N GLU A 138 10.17 -17.34 6.80
CA GLU A 138 9.92 -16.06 6.17
C GLU A 138 9.68 -16.20 4.65
N LYS A 139 10.44 -17.06 3.97
CA LYS A 139 10.23 -17.38 2.55
C LYS A 139 8.90 -18.06 2.30
N ILE A 140 8.49 -18.99 3.16
CA ILE A 140 7.19 -19.66 3.09
C ILE A 140 6.08 -18.62 3.23
N ASP A 141 6.17 -17.75 4.22
CA ASP A 141 5.17 -16.72 4.47
C ASP A 141 5.05 -15.73 3.30
N ILE A 142 6.17 -15.28 2.75
CA ILE A 142 6.19 -14.42 1.57
C ILE A 142 5.51 -15.12 0.38
N ALA A 143 5.85 -16.39 0.13
CA ALA A 143 5.24 -17.15 -0.96
C ALA A 143 3.72 -17.29 -0.78
N MET A 144 3.25 -17.58 0.44
CA MET A 144 1.81 -17.66 0.74
C MET A 144 1.11 -16.31 0.54
N ARG A 145 1.72 -15.21 0.96
CA ARG A 145 1.20 -13.84 0.75
C ARG A 145 1.08 -13.52 -0.73
N VAL A 146 2.12 -13.79 -1.52
CA VAL A 146 2.11 -13.59 -2.97
C VAL A 146 1.01 -14.40 -3.64
N CYS A 147 0.87 -15.69 -3.29
CA CYS A 147 -0.19 -16.53 -3.84
C CYS A 147 -1.58 -16.01 -3.47
N ALA A 148 -1.81 -15.61 -2.23
CA ALA A 148 -3.10 -15.11 -1.77
C ALA A 148 -3.48 -13.78 -2.44
N ASP A 149 -2.52 -12.88 -2.56
CA ASP A 149 -2.68 -11.58 -3.23
C ASP A 149 -3.01 -11.75 -4.70
N HIS A 150 -2.20 -12.51 -5.42
CA HIS A 150 -2.37 -12.72 -6.86
C HIS A 150 -3.66 -13.48 -7.19
N LEU A 151 -4.01 -14.49 -6.39
CA LEU A 151 -5.27 -15.21 -6.58
C LEU A 151 -6.47 -14.27 -6.46
N ARG A 152 -6.47 -13.42 -5.44
CA ARG A 152 -7.53 -12.43 -5.21
C ARG A 152 -7.58 -11.41 -6.35
N ALA A 153 -6.43 -10.84 -6.75
CA ALA A 153 -6.35 -9.86 -7.82
C ALA A 153 -6.85 -10.43 -9.16
N VAL A 154 -6.41 -11.64 -9.52
CA VAL A 154 -6.84 -12.33 -10.74
C VAL A 154 -8.33 -12.65 -10.70
N ALA A 155 -8.86 -13.15 -9.57
CA ALA A 155 -10.27 -13.49 -9.43
C ALA A 155 -11.18 -12.27 -9.61
N PHE A 156 -10.83 -11.13 -9.00
CA PHE A 156 -11.58 -9.87 -9.16
C PHE A 156 -11.46 -9.31 -10.58
N SER A 157 -10.27 -9.35 -11.19
CA SER A 157 -10.09 -8.90 -12.57
C SER A 157 -10.97 -9.72 -13.55
N ILE A 158 -11.03 -11.03 -13.38
CA ILE A 158 -11.91 -11.89 -14.19
C ILE A 158 -13.38 -11.57 -13.94
N ALA A 159 -13.77 -11.35 -12.70
CA ALA A 159 -15.14 -10.98 -12.35
C ALA A 159 -15.57 -9.65 -12.98
N ASP A 160 -14.63 -8.72 -13.12
CA ASP A 160 -14.82 -7.41 -13.80
C ASP A 160 -14.74 -7.52 -15.34
N GLY A 161 -14.55 -8.74 -15.88
CA GLY A 161 -14.53 -9.00 -17.33
C GLY A 161 -13.16 -8.93 -17.98
N GLN A 162 -12.08 -8.77 -17.20
CA GLN A 162 -10.72 -8.81 -17.72
C GLN A 162 -10.24 -10.26 -17.78
N LEU A 163 -9.99 -10.75 -19.00
CA LEU A 163 -9.48 -12.12 -19.20
C LEU A 163 -7.97 -12.13 -19.37
N PRO A 164 -7.28 -13.20 -18.88
CA PRO A 164 -5.86 -13.38 -19.16
C PRO A 164 -5.58 -13.36 -20.67
N SER A 165 -4.52 -12.66 -21.07
CA SER A 165 -4.10 -12.61 -22.48
C SER A 165 -2.58 -12.75 -22.60
N ASN A 166 -2.10 -13.09 -23.80
CA ASN A 166 -0.68 -13.14 -24.11
C ASN A 166 -0.14 -11.77 -24.59
N ALA A 167 -0.98 -10.77 -24.69
CA ALA A 167 -0.58 -9.41 -25.04
C ALA A 167 -0.11 -8.68 -23.79
N LYS A 168 0.95 -7.89 -23.92
CA LYS A 168 1.32 -6.93 -22.86
C LYS A 168 0.19 -5.90 -22.77
N ALA A 169 -0.27 -5.67 -21.55
CA ALA A 169 -1.15 -4.55 -21.24
C ALA A 169 -0.39 -3.24 -21.39
#